data_cdda29a488fb04344ff228c2508b213d
#
_entry.id   cdda29a488fb04344ff228c2508b213d
#
_cell.length_a   1.000
_cell.length_b   1.000
_cell.length_c   1.000
_cell.angle_alpha   90.00
_cell.angle_beta   90.00
_cell.angle_gamma   90.00
#
_symmetry.space_group_name_H-M   'P 1'
#
loop_
_entity.id
_entity.type
_entity.pdbx_description
1 polymer ?
#
loop_
_entity_poly.entity_id
_entity_poly.type
_entity_poly.pdbx_seq_one_letter_code
_entity_poly.pdbx_strand_id
1 'polypeptide(L)'
;RDPARDLNPFVLYTTRPIRSGEQDGREYFFVDEKRLSELREAGKIIEERMYSTVQGPWYYFTADDGQIDLAKHDYLGIGTLESYLKLKAYFGEQAMVPLYVEVDDGLRLSRALERERKQTEPKYAEMCRRFLADCEDFTEEKIAEAGIVRRFSNNSTPEDCFSEIQNFVEQQKKL
;
A
#
# COMPACT_ATOMS: atom_id res chain seq x y z
N ARG A 1 13.31 -22.42 -2.49
CA ARG A 1 12.90 -21.27 -3.33
C ARG A 1 12.28 -20.24 -2.40
N ASP A 2 12.70 -18.99 -2.46
CA ASP A 2 12.15 -17.93 -1.65
C ASP A 2 10.81 -17.49 -2.27
N PRO A 3 9.65 -17.70 -1.60
CA PRO A 3 8.35 -17.40 -2.19
C PRO A 3 8.14 -15.90 -2.45
N ALA A 4 8.83 -15.04 -1.73
CA ALA A 4 8.79 -13.60 -1.97
C ALA A 4 9.44 -13.19 -3.31
N ARG A 5 10.33 -14.03 -3.86
CA ARG A 5 10.98 -13.80 -5.17
C ARG A 5 10.10 -14.18 -6.37
N ASP A 6 9.04 -14.92 -6.13
CA ASP A 6 8.09 -15.33 -7.17
C ASP A 6 6.88 -14.37 -7.28
N LEU A 7 6.88 -13.27 -6.51
CA LEU A 7 5.85 -12.24 -6.54
C LEU A 7 6.32 -11.06 -7.37
N ASN A 8 5.51 -10.66 -8.34
CA ASN A 8 5.77 -9.45 -9.10
C ASN A 8 5.36 -8.20 -8.29
N PRO A 9 6.07 -7.08 -8.42
CA PRO A 9 5.62 -5.84 -7.81
C PRO A 9 4.35 -5.34 -8.50
N PHE A 10 3.41 -4.86 -7.70
CA PHE A 10 2.24 -4.14 -8.16
C PHE A 10 2.50 -2.64 -8.01
N VAL A 11 2.69 -1.94 -9.14
CA VAL A 11 3.09 -0.54 -9.16
C VAL A 11 1.87 0.35 -9.35
N LEU A 12 1.62 1.23 -8.38
CA LEU A 12 0.56 2.23 -8.41
C LEU A 12 0.95 3.44 -9.26
N TYR A 13 -0.04 4.21 -9.68
CA TYR A 13 0.12 5.50 -10.33
C TYR A 13 0.02 6.65 -9.33
N THR A 14 0.71 7.76 -9.63
CA THR A 14 0.55 9.01 -8.87
C THR A 14 0.79 10.24 -9.73
N THR A 15 0.05 11.32 -9.43
CA THR A 15 0.33 12.65 -9.99
C THR A 15 1.33 13.45 -9.15
N ARG A 16 1.74 12.91 -7.99
CA ARG A 16 2.78 13.52 -7.17
C ARG A 16 4.10 13.60 -7.92
N PRO A 17 4.84 14.71 -7.83
CA PRO A 17 6.18 14.78 -8.39
C PRO A 17 7.11 13.70 -7.82
N ILE A 18 7.95 13.15 -8.69
CA ILE A 18 8.99 12.18 -8.31
C ILE A 18 9.97 12.81 -7.31
N ARG A 19 10.38 12.06 -6.30
CA ARG A 19 11.35 12.50 -5.29
C ARG A 19 12.75 12.00 -5.63
N SER A 20 13.75 12.65 -5.01
CA SER A 20 15.14 12.18 -5.14
C SER A 20 15.28 10.72 -4.68
N GLY A 21 15.90 9.90 -5.51
CA GLY A 21 16.10 8.46 -5.26
C GLY A 21 14.95 7.55 -5.71
N GLU A 22 13.80 8.10 -6.11
CA GLU A 22 12.71 7.33 -6.71
C GLU A 22 12.95 7.13 -8.22
N GLN A 23 12.36 6.06 -8.78
CA GLN A 23 12.42 5.75 -10.21
C GLN A 23 11.01 5.49 -10.72
N ASP A 24 10.68 6.03 -11.90
CA ASP A 24 9.43 5.75 -12.58
C ASP A 24 9.29 4.25 -12.88
N GLY A 25 8.09 3.71 -12.64
CA GLY A 25 7.81 2.28 -12.81
C GLY A 25 8.37 1.38 -11.70
N ARG A 26 9.01 1.93 -10.66
CA ARG A 26 9.47 1.17 -9.49
C ARG A 26 8.69 1.50 -8.23
N GLU A 27 8.74 2.75 -7.76
CA GLU A 27 7.94 3.20 -6.61
C GLU A 27 6.51 3.51 -7.04
N TYR A 28 6.38 4.23 -8.15
CA TYR A 28 5.11 4.59 -8.79
C TYR A 28 5.33 4.76 -10.31
N PHE A 29 4.26 4.70 -11.08
CA PHE A 29 4.19 5.35 -12.37
C PHE A 29 3.85 6.82 -12.14
N PHE A 30 4.82 7.72 -12.37
CA PHE A 30 4.64 9.17 -12.17
C PHE A 30 4.03 9.78 -13.43
N VAL A 31 2.81 10.27 -13.33
CA VAL A 31 2.05 10.80 -14.45
C VAL A 31 1.52 12.21 -14.15
N ASP A 32 1.12 12.93 -15.17
CA ASP A 32 0.43 14.20 -15.04
C ASP A 32 -1.11 14.02 -14.93
N GLU A 33 -1.80 15.13 -14.62
CA GLU A 33 -3.27 15.13 -14.53
C GLU A 33 -3.94 14.84 -15.89
N LYS A 34 -3.28 15.16 -17.00
CA LYS A 34 -3.76 14.86 -18.34
C LYS A 34 -3.84 13.34 -18.53
N ARG A 35 -2.78 12.62 -18.18
CA ARG A 35 -2.76 11.16 -18.27
C ARG A 35 -3.80 10.51 -17.35
N LEU A 36 -3.98 11.05 -16.14
CA LEU A 36 -5.04 10.60 -15.23
C LEU A 36 -6.43 10.78 -15.87
N SER A 37 -6.71 11.95 -16.48
CA SER A 37 -7.97 12.21 -17.15
C SER A 37 -8.22 11.25 -18.32
N GLU A 38 -7.20 10.99 -19.14
CA GLU A 38 -7.28 10.02 -20.23
C GLU A 38 -7.67 8.61 -19.74
N LEU A 39 -7.07 8.17 -18.62
CA LEU A 39 -7.37 6.87 -18.03
C LEU A 39 -8.78 6.82 -17.41
N ARG A 40 -9.25 7.92 -16.82
CA ARG A 40 -10.64 8.04 -16.33
C ARG A 40 -11.65 7.96 -17.48
N GLU A 41 -11.41 8.72 -18.54
CA GLU A 41 -12.29 8.72 -19.75
C GLU A 41 -12.32 7.36 -20.43
N ALA A 42 -11.20 6.65 -20.43
CA ALA A 42 -11.11 5.29 -20.96
C ALA A 42 -11.70 4.22 -20.02
N GLY A 43 -12.19 4.59 -18.82
CA GLY A 43 -12.73 3.64 -17.84
C GLY A 43 -11.68 2.68 -17.28
N LYS A 44 -10.41 3.08 -17.26
CA LYS A 44 -9.27 2.26 -16.85
C LYS A 44 -8.91 2.39 -15.37
N ILE A 45 -9.51 3.29 -14.63
CA ILE A 45 -9.24 3.49 -13.21
C ILE A 45 -9.97 2.42 -12.39
N ILE A 46 -9.23 1.61 -11.65
CA ILE A 46 -9.77 0.59 -10.73
C ILE A 46 -10.09 1.21 -9.39
N GLU A 47 -9.15 2.00 -8.85
CA GLU A 47 -9.34 2.73 -7.60
C GLU A 47 -8.56 4.04 -7.66
N GLU A 48 -9.04 5.05 -6.94
CA GLU A 48 -8.41 6.36 -6.88
C GLU A 48 -8.61 6.98 -5.52
N ARG A 49 -7.58 7.67 -5.03
CA ARG A 49 -7.56 8.46 -3.80
C ARG A 49 -6.89 9.80 -4.05
N MET A 50 -7.42 10.86 -3.45
CA MET A 50 -6.87 12.22 -3.55
C MET A 50 -6.45 12.72 -2.18
N TYR A 51 -5.28 13.33 -2.13
CA TYR A 51 -4.76 13.99 -0.94
C TYR A 51 -4.51 15.45 -1.24
N SER A 52 -5.16 16.34 -0.48
CA SER A 52 -4.91 17.78 -0.55
C SER A 52 -3.56 18.09 0.08
N THR A 53 -2.70 18.77 -0.69
CA THR A 53 -1.38 19.20 -0.20
C THR A 53 -1.18 20.69 -0.43
N VAL A 54 -0.13 21.26 0.16
CA VAL A 54 0.25 22.66 -0.06
C VAL A 54 0.67 22.96 -1.52
N GLN A 55 0.94 21.91 -2.31
CA GLN A 55 1.30 22.00 -3.73
C GLN A 55 0.12 21.69 -4.66
N GLY A 56 -1.09 21.55 -4.10
CA GLY A 56 -2.28 21.14 -4.82
C GLY A 56 -2.68 19.68 -4.52
N PRO A 57 -3.72 19.16 -5.21
CA PRO A 57 -4.17 17.80 -5.03
C PRO A 57 -3.18 16.80 -5.65
N TRP A 58 -2.87 15.75 -4.90
CA TRP A 58 -2.12 14.62 -5.44
C TRP A 58 -3.03 13.40 -5.48
N TYR A 59 -3.04 12.73 -6.62
CA TYR A 59 -3.79 11.52 -6.85
C TYR A 59 -2.88 10.30 -6.78
N TYR A 60 -3.39 9.24 -6.17
CA TYR A 60 -2.81 7.92 -6.16
C TYR A 60 -3.87 6.96 -6.66
N PHE A 61 -3.55 6.14 -7.63
CA PHE A 61 -4.54 5.30 -8.26
C PHE A 61 -3.97 4.02 -8.85
N THR A 62 -4.85 3.08 -9.11
CA THR A 62 -4.57 1.84 -9.84
C THR A 62 -5.30 1.87 -11.16
N ALA A 63 -4.62 1.48 -12.24
CA ALA A 63 -5.21 1.38 -13.56
C ALA A 63 -5.17 -0.04 -14.12
N ASP A 64 -6.21 -0.41 -14.87
CA ASP A 64 -6.25 -1.59 -15.71
C ASP A 64 -5.51 -1.30 -17.02
N ASP A 65 -4.20 -1.38 -16.98
CA ASP A 65 -3.27 -1.10 -18.08
C ASP A 65 -2.59 -2.36 -18.62
N GLY A 66 -2.96 -3.53 -18.08
CA GLY A 66 -2.38 -4.82 -18.45
C GLY A 66 -1.13 -5.21 -17.65
N GLN A 67 -0.72 -4.42 -16.64
CA GLN A 67 0.40 -4.82 -15.77
C GLN A 67 0.07 -6.05 -14.91
N ILE A 68 -1.21 -6.29 -14.64
CA ILE A 68 -1.69 -7.40 -13.81
C ILE A 68 -2.31 -8.48 -14.69
N ASP A 69 -1.69 -9.64 -14.72
CA ASP A 69 -2.20 -10.86 -15.33
C ASP A 69 -2.24 -11.98 -14.28
N LEU A 70 -3.36 -12.05 -13.54
CA LEU A 70 -3.55 -13.02 -12.46
C LEU A 70 -3.60 -14.48 -12.96
N ALA A 71 -3.77 -14.70 -14.26
CA ALA A 71 -3.72 -16.04 -14.83
C ALA A 71 -2.28 -16.57 -14.93
N LYS A 72 -1.28 -15.69 -14.88
CA LYS A 72 0.13 -16.05 -15.07
C LYS A 72 1.00 -15.80 -13.84
N HIS A 73 0.66 -14.80 -13.04
CA HIS A 73 1.55 -14.32 -11.99
C HIS A 73 0.81 -13.95 -10.72
N ASP A 74 1.50 -14.09 -9.60
CA ASP A 74 1.11 -13.51 -8.32
C ASP A 74 1.77 -12.13 -8.16
N TYR A 75 1.10 -11.22 -7.44
CA TYR A 75 1.55 -9.85 -7.25
C TYR A 75 1.58 -9.48 -5.77
N LEU A 76 2.50 -8.60 -5.41
CA LEU A 76 2.58 -7.97 -4.09
C LEU A 76 2.41 -6.46 -4.24
N GLY A 77 1.39 -5.92 -3.60
CA GLY A 77 1.12 -4.48 -3.55
C GLY A 77 1.06 -3.95 -2.13
N ILE A 78 1.26 -2.65 -1.99
CA ILE A 78 1.08 -1.94 -0.72
C ILE A 78 -0.06 -0.93 -0.94
N GLY A 79 -1.03 -0.91 -0.03
CA GLY A 79 -2.18 -0.01 -0.14
C GLY A 79 -2.77 0.32 1.22
N THR A 80 -3.74 1.23 1.20
CA THR A 80 -4.63 1.52 2.33
C THR A 80 -5.77 0.49 2.38
N LEU A 81 -6.53 0.47 3.46
CA LEU A 81 -7.70 -0.39 3.60
C LEU A 81 -8.76 -0.09 2.51
N GLU A 82 -8.97 1.20 2.21
CA GLU A 82 -9.87 1.64 1.13
C GLU A 82 -9.43 1.09 -0.24
N SER A 83 -8.13 1.18 -0.54
CA SER A 83 -7.55 0.64 -1.77
C SER A 83 -7.75 -0.88 -1.86
N TYR A 84 -7.47 -1.59 -0.76
CA TYR A 84 -7.69 -3.03 -0.68
C TYR A 84 -9.12 -3.43 -1.00
N LEU A 85 -10.11 -2.74 -0.41
CA LEU A 85 -11.53 -3.05 -0.64
C LEU A 85 -11.95 -2.83 -2.10
N LYS A 86 -11.47 -1.75 -2.73
CA LYS A 86 -11.74 -1.46 -4.15
C LYS A 86 -11.08 -2.48 -5.08
N LEU A 87 -9.84 -2.85 -4.80
CA LEU A 87 -9.13 -3.88 -5.56
C LEU A 87 -9.78 -5.26 -5.38
N LYS A 88 -10.21 -5.60 -4.17
CA LYS A 88 -10.95 -6.83 -3.87
C LYS A 88 -12.28 -6.89 -4.64
N ALA A 89 -13.00 -5.77 -4.74
CA ALA A 89 -14.22 -5.69 -5.52
C ALA A 89 -13.97 -5.85 -7.03
N TYR A 90 -12.86 -5.37 -7.54
CA TYR A 90 -12.49 -5.45 -8.94
C TYR A 90 -11.98 -6.83 -9.36
N PHE A 91 -10.99 -7.36 -8.64
CA PHE A 91 -10.35 -8.65 -8.97
C PHE A 91 -11.09 -9.88 -8.43
N GLY A 92 -12.01 -9.67 -7.50
CA GLY A 92 -12.73 -10.72 -6.80
C GLY A 92 -12.09 -11.10 -5.47
N GLU A 93 -12.94 -11.58 -4.56
CA GLU A 93 -12.53 -11.90 -3.18
C GLU A 93 -11.45 -12.99 -3.11
N GLN A 94 -11.53 -13.99 -3.97
CA GLN A 94 -10.61 -15.14 -3.98
C GLN A 94 -9.22 -14.77 -4.55
N ALA A 95 -9.11 -13.66 -5.27
CA ALA A 95 -7.86 -13.20 -5.86
C ALA A 95 -7.03 -12.32 -4.91
N MET A 96 -7.58 -11.92 -3.76
CA MET A 96 -6.95 -10.94 -2.86
C MET A 96 -6.70 -11.54 -1.48
N VAL A 97 -5.44 -11.61 -1.11
CA VAL A 97 -4.99 -12.09 0.22
C VAL A 97 -4.41 -10.91 1.00
N PRO A 98 -5.09 -10.41 2.05
CA PRO A 98 -4.59 -9.30 2.84
C PRO A 98 -3.45 -9.75 3.77
N LEU A 99 -2.35 -9.00 3.76
CA LEU A 99 -1.23 -9.14 4.70
C LEU A 99 -1.23 -7.92 5.63
N TYR A 100 -2.05 -7.96 6.68
CA TYR A 100 -2.15 -6.85 7.62
C TYR A 100 -1.04 -6.93 8.66
N VAL A 101 -0.11 -5.97 8.60
CA VAL A 101 1.01 -5.87 9.56
C VAL A 101 0.62 -4.92 10.68
N GLU A 102 0.55 -5.43 11.88
CA GLU A 102 0.15 -4.72 13.08
C GLU A 102 1.35 -4.33 13.94
N VAL A 103 1.33 -3.11 14.47
CA VAL A 103 2.33 -2.60 15.40
C VAL A 103 1.61 -1.84 16.51
N ASP A 104 2.02 -2.08 17.77
CA ASP A 104 1.58 -1.29 18.91
C ASP A 104 1.76 0.21 18.67
N ASP A 105 0.74 1.01 18.99
CA ASP A 105 0.72 2.44 18.69
C ASP A 105 1.88 3.21 19.31
N GLY A 106 2.26 2.90 20.54
CA GLY A 106 3.40 3.54 21.19
C GLY A 106 4.71 3.23 20.48
N LEU A 107 4.89 1.98 20.05
CA LEU A 107 6.06 1.55 19.28
C LEU A 107 6.05 2.16 17.87
N ARG A 108 4.90 2.19 17.21
CA ARG A 108 4.71 2.80 15.87
C ARG A 108 5.05 4.28 15.89
N LEU A 109 4.56 5.02 16.90
CA LEU A 109 4.86 6.45 17.09
C LEU A 109 6.33 6.68 17.40
N SER A 110 6.94 5.87 18.27
CA SER A 110 8.37 5.95 18.61
C SER A 110 9.23 5.75 17.36
N ARG A 111 8.96 4.71 16.56
CA ARG A 111 9.68 4.45 15.31
C ARG A 111 9.51 5.59 14.28
N ALA A 112 8.31 6.17 14.20
CA ALA A 112 8.06 7.32 13.34
C ALA A 112 8.87 8.54 13.78
N LEU A 113 8.89 8.84 15.08
CA LEU A 113 9.65 9.94 15.65
C LEU A 113 11.16 9.79 15.45
N GLU A 114 11.70 8.59 15.67
CA GLU A 114 13.12 8.31 15.44
C GLU A 114 13.52 8.49 13.96
N ARG A 115 12.66 8.05 13.04
CA ARG A 115 12.87 8.25 11.60
C ARG A 115 12.82 9.71 11.23
N GLU A 116 11.87 10.47 11.78
CA GLU A 116 11.70 11.89 11.51
C GLU A 116 12.90 12.71 12.02
N ARG A 117 13.44 12.39 13.19
CA ARG A 117 14.65 13.02 13.75
C ARG A 117 15.89 12.87 12.87
N LYS A 118 15.96 11.84 12.04
CA LYS A 118 17.08 11.59 11.13
C LYS A 118 16.96 12.33 9.80
N GLN A 119 15.84 13.01 9.54
CA GLN A 119 15.66 13.80 8.33
C GLN A 119 16.47 15.10 8.41
N THR A 120 16.91 15.59 7.24
CA THR A 120 17.60 16.90 7.14
C THR A 120 16.67 18.03 7.58
N GLU A 121 15.37 17.93 7.26
CA GLU A 121 14.33 18.89 7.63
C GLU A 121 13.15 18.12 8.29
N PRO A 122 13.18 17.89 9.60
CA PRO A 122 12.11 17.19 10.30
C PRO A 122 10.76 17.90 10.21
N LYS A 123 9.69 17.15 9.89
CA LYS A 123 8.32 17.66 9.75
C LYS A 123 7.38 17.00 10.76
N TYR A 124 7.61 17.25 12.04
CA TYR A 124 6.89 16.59 13.15
C TYR A 124 5.38 16.76 13.07
N ALA A 125 4.87 17.94 12.70
CA ALA A 125 3.43 18.16 12.56
C ALA A 125 2.81 17.23 11.49
N GLU A 126 3.49 17.09 10.36
CA GLU A 126 3.04 16.20 9.28
C GLU A 126 3.14 14.72 9.70
N MET A 127 4.17 14.33 10.43
CA MET A 127 4.31 13.00 11.00
C MET A 127 3.12 12.68 11.93
N CYS A 128 2.78 13.59 12.86
CA CYS A 128 1.65 13.44 13.77
C CYS A 128 0.31 13.36 13.02
N ARG A 129 0.12 14.23 12.01
CA ARG A 129 -1.09 14.22 11.19
C ARG A 129 -1.28 12.85 10.50
N ARG A 130 -0.20 12.29 9.93
CA ARG A 130 -0.25 10.95 9.29
C ARG A 130 -0.56 9.87 10.29
N PHE A 131 0.07 9.92 11.46
CA PHE A 131 -0.19 8.94 12.52
C PHE A 131 -1.68 8.92 12.92
N LEU A 132 -2.29 10.09 13.09
CA LEU A 132 -3.72 10.19 13.44
C LEU A 132 -4.61 9.70 12.28
N ALA A 133 -4.30 10.08 11.05
CA ALA A 133 -5.03 9.59 9.87
C ALA A 133 -4.99 8.06 9.76
N ASP A 134 -3.82 7.45 9.98
CA ASP A 134 -3.70 5.99 10.00
C ASP A 134 -4.52 5.36 11.12
N CYS A 135 -4.63 5.99 12.31
CA CYS A 135 -5.49 5.50 13.39
C CYS A 135 -6.98 5.53 13.00
N GLU A 136 -7.40 6.55 12.23
CA GLU A 136 -8.78 6.66 11.73
C GLU A 136 -9.05 5.68 10.57
N ASP A 137 -8.06 5.45 9.71
CA ASP A 137 -8.20 4.58 8.54
C ASP A 137 -8.19 3.09 8.89
N PHE A 138 -7.51 2.70 9.98
CA PHE A 138 -7.33 1.32 10.41
C PHE A 138 -7.93 1.05 11.78
N THR A 139 -9.20 1.45 12.00
CA THR A 139 -9.93 1.07 13.22
C THR A 139 -10.27 -0.41 13.21
N GLU A 140 -10.46 -1.00 14.39
CA GLU A 140 -10.85 -2.41 14.53
C GLU A 140 -12.14 -2.75 13.76
N GLU A 141 -13.11 -1.83 13.76
CA GLU A 141 -14.36 -1.98 13.02
C GLU A 141 -14.12 -2.07 11.51
N LYS A 142 -13.32 -1.15 10.95
CA LYS A 142 -13.01 -1.11 9.53
C LYS A 142 -12.18 -2.33 9.09
N ILE A 143 -11.24 -2.79 9.91
CA ILE A 143 -10.45 -3.99 9.66
C ILE A 143 -11.35 -5.23 9.63
N ALA A 144 -12.28 -5.35 10.59
CA ALA A 144 -13.25 -6.44 10.63
C ALA A 144 -14.23 -6.40 9.45
N GLU A 145 -14.75 -5.23 9.08
CA GLU A 145 -15.62 -5.02 7.91
C GLU A 145 -14.91 -5.40 6.60
N ALA A 146 -13.60 -5.17 6.51
CA ALA A 146 -12.80 -5.57 5.36
C ALA A 146 -12.56 -7.09 5.29
N GLY A 147 -12.96 -7.85 6.31
CA GLY A 147 -12.76 -9.30 6.41
C GLY A 147 -11.32 -9.70 6.69
N ILE A 148 -10.52 -8.81 7.27
CA ILE A 148 -9.13 -9.09 7.62
C ILE A 148 -9.08 -9.78 8.97
N VAL A 149 -8.88 -11.09 8.96
CA VAL A 149 -8.81 -11.93 10.18
C VAL A 149 -7.36 -12.18 10.59
N ARG A 150 -6.47 -12.43 9.60
CA ARG A 150 -5.07 -12.70 9.87
C ARG A 150 -4.28 -11.41 10.05
N ARG A 151 -3.52 -11.34 11.14
CA ARG A 151 -2.65 -10.21 11.50
C ARG A 151 -1.23 -10.70 11.72
N PHE A 152 -0.27 -9.91 11.32
CA PHE A 152 1.16 -10.19 11.48
C PHE A 152 1.76 -9.14 12.42
N SER A 153 2.20 -9.56 13.60
CA SER A 153 2.76 -8.65 14.59
C SER A 153 4.19 -8.25 14.23
N ASN A 154 4.45 -6.95 14.17
CA ASN A 154 5.80 -6.39 14.03
C ASN A 154 6.20 -5.62 15.30
N ASN A 155 5.88 -6.18 16.48
CA ASN A 155 6.23 -5.60 17.77
C ASN A 155 7.62 -6.04 18.25
N SER A 156 8.14 -7.17 17.76
CA SER A 156 9.51 -7.66 18.04
C SER A 156 10.49 -7.16 16.97
N THR A 157 11.03 -8.05 16.17
CA THR A 157 11.95 -7.72 15.09
C THR A 157 11.24 -7.76 13.73
N PRO A 158 11.66 -6.93 12.76
CA PRO A 158 11.15 -7.04 11.39
C PRO A 158 11.36 -8.42 10.78
N GLU A 159 12.44 -9.11 11.14
CA GLU A 159 12.83 -10.42 10.66
C GLU A 159 11.85 -11.51 11.10
N ASP A 160 11.37 -11.45 12.36
CA ASP A 160 10.37 -12.39 12.88
C ASP A 160 9.04 -12.23 12.13
N CYS A 161 8.56 -10.99 12.01
CA CYS A 161 7.34 -10.68 11.25
C CYS A 161 7.44 -11.12 9.78
N PHE A 162 8.58 -10.84 9.15
CA PHE A 162 8.83 -11.23 7.76
C PHE A 162 8.82 -12.75 7.58
N SER A 163 9.44 -13.50 8.50
CA SER A 163 9.45 -14.96 8.47
C SER A 163 8.04 -15.54 8.61
N GLU A 164 7.20 -14.96 9.46
CA GLU A 164 5.81 -15.37 9.63
C GLU A 164 5.00 -15.12 8.34
N ILE A 165 5.18 -13.95 7.71
CA ILE A 165 4.54 -13.62 6.43
C ILE A 165 5.00 -14.57 5.32
N GLN A 166 6.29 -14.86 5.21
CA GLN A 166 6.80 -15.79 4.21
C GLN A 166 6.17 -17.17 4.34
N ASN A 167 6.13 -17.72 5.55
CA ASN A 167 5.49 -19.02 5.82
C ASN A 167 4.01 -19.02 5.44
N PHE A 168 3.29 -17.93 5.71
CA PHE A 168 1.89 -17.79 5.33
C PHE A 168 1.73 -17.74 3.81
N VAL A 169 2.52 -16.95 3.09
CA VAL A 169 2.47 -16.85 1.62
C VAL A 169 2.76 -18.21 0.97
N GLU A 170 3.73 -18.98 1.51
CA GLU A 170 4.00 -20.34 1.03
C GLU A 170 2.80 -21.30 1.20
N GLN A 171 2.05 -21.14 2.28
CA GLN A 171 0.85 -21.94 2.51
C GLN A 171 -0.26 -21.58 1.52
N GLN A 172 -0.46 -20.28 1.22
CA GLN A 172 -1.46 -19.83 0.25
C GLN A 172 -1.17 -20.33 -1.17
N LYS A 173 0.09 -20.43 -1.58
CA LYS A 173 0.50 -20.93 -2.90
C LYS A 173 0.29 -22.46 -3.09
N LYS A 174 -0.02 -23.18 -2.03
CA LYS A 174 -0.27 -24.63 -2.07
C LYS A 174 -1.75 -25.01 -2.14
N LEU A 175 -2.63 -24.03 -2.02
CA LEU A 175 -4.08 -24.17 -2.10
C LEU A 175 -4.57 -23.92 -3.52
#